data_662b3f48d7b436cec30689287653ae52
#
_entry.id   662b3f48d7b436cec30689287653ae52
#
_cell.length_a   1.000
_cell.length_b   1.000
_cell.length_c   1.000
_cell.angle_alpha   90.00
_cell.angle_beta   90.00
_cell.angle_gamma   90.00
#
_symmetry.space_group_name_H-M   'P 1'
#
loop_
_entity.id
_entity.type
_entity.pdbx_description
1 polymer ?
#
loop_
_entity_poly.entity_id
_entity_poly.type
_entity_poly.pdbx_seq_one_letter_code
_entity_poly.pdbx_strand_id
1 'polypeptide(L)'
;MTQSFFFLGYYNRPLQEVCNDTDHIIRSESECKTAIKELGYQPLQDFYTGTADDVPYGCSVRIILSQSPPFKPHLIELPGKGKGHPNFSPICKGPENAGDIQFISEFF
;
A
#
# COMPACT_ATOMS: atom_id res chain seq x y z
N MET A 1 26.42 -2.72 -2.86
CA MET A 1 26.05 -2.31 -2.52
C MET A 1 25.00 -1.68 -2.48
N THR A 2 24.73 -1.28 -2.50
CA THR A 2 23.82 -0.30 -2.54
C THR A 2 22.45 -0.67 -2.91
N GLN A 3 22.28 -1.69 -3.61
CA GLN A 3 20.98 -1.96 -4.10
C GLN A 3 20.02 -2.39 -3.04
N SER A 4 20.50 -2.75 -1.90
CA SER A 4 19.61 -3.31 -0.91
C SER A 4 18.60 -2.32 -0.37
N PHE A 5 18.84 -1.04 -0.50
CA PHE A 5 17.90 -0.15 0.09
C PHE A 5 16.91 0.42 -0.87
N PHE A 6 17.02 0.10 -2.14
CA PHE A 6 16.07 0.62 -3.04
C PHE A 6 14.79 -0.06 -2.98
N PHE A 7 14.78 -1.34 -2.73
CA PHE A 7 13.56 -2.06 -2.88
C PHE A 7 12.87 -2.28 -1.58
N LEU A 8 13.27 -1.59 -0.54
CA LEU A 8 12.62 -1.76 0.73
C LEU A 8 11.65 -0.65 1.04
N GLY A 9 11.33 0.16 0.09
CA GLY A 9 10.41 1.23 0.33
C GLY A 9 8.97 0.80 0.24
N TYR A 10 8.10 1.70 0.62
CA TYR A 10 6.66 1.56 0.45
C TYR A 10 6.16 2.70 -0.39
N TYR A 11 5.08 2.45 -1.10
CA TYR A 11 4.48 3.50 -1.92
C TYR A 11 2.97 3.28 -1.95
N ASN A 12 2.23 4.36 -2.19
CA ASN A 12 0.80 4.24 -2.37
C ASN A 12 0.46 4.42 -3.84
N ARG A 13 -0.55 3.67 -4.29
CA ARG A 13 -1.09 3.84 -5.62
C ARG A 13 -2.30 4.78 -5.54
N PRO A 14 -2.65 5.43 -6.63
CA PRO A 14 -3.81 6.32 -6.63
C PRO A 14 -5.10 5.60 -6.29
N LEU A 15 -6.10 6.36 -5.91
CA LEU A 15 -7.44 5.81 -5.73
C LEU A 15 -7.87 5.08 -6.98
N GLN A 16 -8.64 4.01 -6.80
CA GLN A 16 -9.16 3.15 -7.85
C GLN A 16 -8.13 2.25 -8.50
N GLU A 17 -6.90 2.23 -8.00
CA GLU A 17 -5.86 1.35 -8.51
C GLU A 17 -5.67 0.15 -7.59
N VAL A 18 -4.80 -0.76 -8.00
CA VAL A 18 -4.32 -1.85 -7.16
C VAL A 18 -2.81 -1.88 -7.29
N CYS A 19 -2.12 -2.66 -6.45
CA CYS A 19 -0.68 -2.80 -6.61
C CYS A 19 -0.38 -3.45 -7.96
N ASN A 20 0.74 -3.03 -8.58
CA ASN A 20 1.06 -3.49 -9.91
C ASN A 20 1.29 -4.99 -9.98
N ASP A 21 1.84 -5.56 -8.94
CA ASP A 21 2.24 -6.96 -8.93
C ASP A 21 1.84 -7.57 -7.61
N THR A 22 1.48 -8.85 -7.63
CA THR A 22 1.12 -9.54 -6.39
C THR A 22 2.29 -9.59 -5.41
N ASP A 23 3.52 -9.56 -5.91
CA ASP A 23 4.69 -9.52 -5.05
C ASP A 23 4.83 -8.20 -4.31
N HIS A 24 4.15 -7.17 -4.76
CA HIS A 24 4.18 -5.87 -4.11
C HIS A 24 3.08 -5.70 -3.08
N ILE A 25 2.28 -6.71 -2.86
CA ILE A 25 1.16 -6.61 -1.94
C ILE A 25 1.63 -6.93 -0.53
N ILE A 26 1.33 -6.04 0.41
CA ILE A 26 1.64 -6.25 1.82
C ILE A 26 0.55 -7.13 2.40
N ARG A 27 0.95 -8.23 3.04
CA ARG A 27 0.00 -9.21 3.52
C ARG A 27 -0.04 -9.36 5.04
N SER A 28 0.79 -8.61 5.77
CA SER A 28 0.76 -8.68 7.22
C SER A 28 0.31 -7.37 7.81
N GLU A 29 -0.39 -7.45 8.94
CA GLU A 29 -0.90 -6.25 9.59
C GLU A 29 0.24 -5.38 10.11
N SER A 30 1.28 -5.98 10.67
CA SER A 30 2.38 -5.20 11.21
C SER A 30 3.12 -4.45 10.10
N GLU A 31 3.33 -5.10 8.97
CA GLU A 31 3.98 -4.42 7.85
C GLU A 31 3.08 -3.33 7.27
N CYS A 32 1.78 -3.59 7.21
CA CYS A 32 0.82 -2.60 6.74
C CYS A 32 0.85 -1.34 7.61
N LYS A 33 0.87 -1.53 8.93
CA LYS A 33 0.96 -0.40 9.84
C LYS A 33 2.25 0.39 9.66
N THR A 34 3.36 -0.32 9.50
CA THR A 34 4.64 0.33 9.28
C THR A 34 4.64 1.14 8.00
N ALA A 35 4.13 0.55 6.92
CA ALA A 35 4.11 1.20 5.62
C ALA A 35 3.25 2.47 5.65
N ILE A 36 2.07 2.38 6.24
CA ILE A 36 1.17 3.52 6.31
C ILE A 36 1.80 4.65 7.11
N LYS A 37 2.47 4.30 8.21
CA LYS A 37 3.13 5.31 9.02
C LYS A 37 4.27 5.96 8.25
N GLU A 38 5.07 5.18 7.54
CA GLU A 38 6.18 5.73 6.77
C GLU A 38 5.72 6.63 5.65
N LEU A 39 4.55 6.38 5.10
CA LEU A 39 4.00 7.21 4.05
C LEU A 39 3.32 8.47 4.57
N GLY A 40 3.26 8.63 5.87
CA GLY A 40 2.78 9.87 6.47
C GLY A 40 1.29 9.99 6.66
N TYR A 41 0.55 8.92 6.54
CA TYR A 41 -0.88 8.96 6.81
C TYR A 41 -1.11 9.02 8.32
N GLN A 42 -1.52 10.15 8.80
CA GLN A 42 -1.81 10.35 10.21
C GLN A 42 -2.72 11.55 10.36
N PRO A 43 -3.60 11.53 11.38
CA PRO A 43 -3.92 10.41 12.25
C PRO A 43 -4.76 9.36 11.54
N LEU A 44 -4.88 8.19 12.16
CA LEU A 44 -5.59 7.07 11.56
C LEU A 44 -6.79 6.66 12.39
N GLN A 45 -7.82 6.14 11.71
CA GLN A 45 -8.90 5.44 12.38
C GLN A 45 -8.45 4.04 12.76
N ASP A 46 -9.32 3.30 13.45
CA ASP A 46 -9.03 1.94 13.83
C ASP A 46 -8.76 1.08 12.61
N PHE A 47 -7.82 0.14 12.76
CA PHE A 47 -7.41 -0.75 11.68
C PHE A 47 -8.49 -1.79 11.42
N TYR A 48 -8.80 -2.02 10.16
CA TYR A 48 -9.72 -3.06 9.75
C TYR A 48 -8.96 -4.22 9.15
N THR A 49 -9.21 -5.43 9.62
CA THR A 49 -8.64 -6.65 9.06
C THR A 49 -9.77 -7.60 8.76
N GLY A 50 -9.81 -8.15 7.55
CA GLY A 50 -10.86 -9.06 7.18
C GLY A 50 -10.90 -9.30 5.69
N THR A 51 -12.11 -9.56 5.17
CA THR A 51 -12.30 -9.84 3.76
C THR A 51 -13.34 -8.90 3.18
N ALA A 52 -13.15 -8.56 1.91
CA ALA A 52 -14.10 -7.76 1.15
C ALA A 52 -13.79 -7.96 -0.33
N ASP A 53 -14.81 -7.98 -1.17
CA ASP A 53 -14.64 -8.38 -2.56
C ASP A 53 -14.25 -7.25 -3.51
N ASP A 54 -14.81 -6.08 -3.33
CA ASP A 54 -14.72 -5.01 -4.32
C ASP A 54 -13.73 -3.94 -3.93
N VAL A 55 -12.62 -4.32 -3.32
CA VAL A 55 -11.60 -3.40 -2.84
C VAL A 55 -10.23 -3.99 -3.15
N PRO A 56 -9.17 -3.18 -3.06
CA PRO A 56 -7.82 -3.74 -3.19
C PRO A 56 -7.54 -4.71 -2.06
N TYR A 57 -6.87 -5.81 -2.39
CA TYR A 57 -6.49 -6.80 -1.39
C TYR A 57 -5.13 -6.43 -0.81
N GLY A 58 -4.86 -6.93 0.38
CA GLY A 58 -3.68 -6.54 1.12
C GLY A 58 -3.89 -5.19 1.80
N CYS A 59 -2.83 -4.43 1.94
CA CYS A 59 -2.82 -3.17 2.67
C CYS A 59 -3.36 -2.03 1.83
N SER A 60 -4.25 -1.22 2.40
CA SER A 60 -4.74 -0.02 1.74
C SER A 60 -5.21 0.99 2.78
N VAL A 61 -5.41 2.22 2.35
CA VAL A 61 -6.00 3.25 3.20
C VAL A 61 -7.29 3.70 2.54
N ARG A 62 -8.39 3.57 3.28
CA ARG A 62 -9.66 4.11 2.85
C ARG A 62 -9.71 5.58 3.25
N ILE A 63 -10.02 6.43 2.31
CA ILE A 63 -10.03 7.87 2.54
C ILE A 63 -11.48 8.34 2.59
N ILE A 64 -11.88 8.85 3.75
CA ILE A 64 -13.26 9.29 4.01
C ILE A 64 -13.18 10.74 4.47
N LEU A 65 -13.25 11.66 3.52
CA LEU A 65 -13.02 13.07 3.81
C LEU A 65 -14.02 13.69 4.77
N SER A 66 -15.20 13.08 4.88
CA SER A 66 -16.22 13.58 5.79
C SER A 66 -16.00 13.15 7.24
N GLN A 67 -14.96 12.34 7.51
CA GLN A 67 -14.67 11.85 8.85
C GLN A 67 -13.38 12.45 9.38
N SER A 68 -13.22 12.39 10.68
CA SER A 68 -12.03 12.89 11.34
C SER A 68 -11.59 11.85 12.38
N PRO A 69 -10.46 11.17 12.15
CA PRO A 69 -9.55 11.34 11.02
C PRO A 69 -10.11 10.71 9.75
N PRO A 70 -9.64 11.18 8.59
CA PRO A 70 -10.19 10.69 7.32
C PRO A 70 -9.58 9.40 6.80
N PHE A 71 -8.54 8.89 7.43
CA PHE A 71 -7.78 7.73 6.92
C PHE A 71 -8.07 6.50 7.74
N LYS A 72 -8.61 5.45 7.11
CA LYS A 72 -8.85 4.19 7.79
C LYS A 72 -8.00 3.10 7.14
N PRO A 73 -7.06 2.51 7.89
CA PRO A 73 -6.23 1.45 7.34
C PRO A 73 -6.99 0.14 7.22
N HIS A 74 -6.72 -0.58 6.15
CA HIS A 74 -7.38 -1.86 5.84
C HIS A 74 -6.33 -2.89 5.47
N LEU A 75 -6.52 -4.12 5.93
CA LEU A 75 -5.79 -5.27 5.44
C LEU A 75 -6.81 -6.32 5.01
N ILE A 76 -6.92 -6.53 3.72
CA ILE A 76 -7.88 -7.48 3.17
C ILE A 76 -7.15 -8.79 2.93
N GLU A 77 -7.58 -9.83 3.62
CA GLU A 77 -6.90 -11.12 3.66
C GLU A 77 -7.43 -12.07 2.61
N LEU A 78 -7.26 -11.72 1.35
CA LEU A 78 -7.65 -12.53 0.22
C LEU A 78 -6.49 -12.63 -0.76
N PRO A 79 -6.35 -13.76 -1.47
CA PRO A 79 -5.27 -13.89 -2.45
C PRO A 79 -5.56 -13.04 -3.68
N GLY A 80 -4.49 -12.63 -4.38
CA GLY A 80 -4.63 -11.82 -5.57
C GLY A 80 -4.51 -10.35 -5.28
N LYS A 81 -4.91 -9.52 -6.25
CA LYS A 81 -4.78 -8.07 -6.16
C LYS A 81 -6.08 -7.36 -5.80
N GLY A 82 -7.20 -8.04 -5.94
CA GLY A 82 -8.49 -7.42 -5.70
C GLY A 82 -8.91 -6.49 -6.81
N LYS A 83 -9.70 -5.49 -6.46
CA LYS A 83 -10.22 -4.53 -7.41
C LYS A 83 -9.97 -3.12 -6.92
N GLY A 84 -9.79 -2.19 -7.84
CA GLY A 84 -9.70 -0.79 -7.49
C GLY A 84 -11.02 -0.26 -6.95
N HIS A 85 -10.94 0.69 -6.04
CA HIS A 85 -12.13 1.29 -5.44
C HIS A 85 -11.86 2.78 -5.29
N PRO A 86 -12.85 3.63 -5.61
CA PRO A 86 -12.62 5.08 -5.64
C PRO A 86 -12.23 5.69 -4.29
N ASN A 87 -12.45 4.99 -3.19
CA ASN A 87 -12.12 5.53 -1.88
C ASN A 87 -10.90 4.87 -1.25
N PHE A 88 -10.22 3.96 -1.96
CA PHE A 88 -9.09 3.22 -1.40
C PHE A 88 -7.82 3.55 -2.18
N SER A 89 -6.76 3.86 -1.43
CA SER A 89 -5.42 4.00 -1.99
C SER A 89 -4.62 2.78 -1.55
N PRO A 90 -4.23 1.90 -2.48
CA PRO A 90 -3.46 0.72 -2.10
C PRO A 90 -2.08 1.11 -1.59
N ILE A 91 -1.60 0.38 -0.59
CA ILE A 91 -0.27 0.57 -0.04
C ILE A 91 0.54 -0.66 -0.43
N CYS A 92 1.61 -0.43 -1.15
CA CYS A 92 2.39 -1.49 -1.76
C CYS A 92 3.83 -1.45 -1.25
N LYS A 93 4.57 -2.55 -1.44
CA LYS A 93 5.97 -2.61 -1.03
C LYS A 93 6.86 -2.77 -2.25
N GLY A 94 8.12 -2.38 -2.09
CA GLY A 94 9.07 -2.42 -3.17
C GLY A 94 9.06 -1.14 -3.96
N PRO A 95 9.77 -1.08 -5.06
CA PRO A 95 9.77 0.12 -5.89
C PRO A 95 8.48 0.22 -6.66
N GLU A 96 7.93 1.43 -6.75
CA GLU A 96 6.69 1.68 -7.47
C GLU A 96 6.80 1.25 -8.91
N ASN A 97 7.99 1.42 -9.47
CA ASN A 97 8.24 1.05 -10.83
C ASN A 97 9.46 0.15 -10.84
N ALA A 98 9.24 -1.14 -10.81
CA ALA A 98 10.34 -2.09 -10.69
C ALA A 98 11.32 -1.98 -11.83
N GLY A 99 10.86 -1.58 -13.01
CA GLY A 99 11.76 -1.43 -14.14
C GLY A 99 12.77 -0.32 -13.98
N ASP A 100 12.54 0.61 -13.06
CA ASP A 100 13.43 1.72 -12.85
C ASP A 100 14.50 1.46 -11.82
N ILE A 101 14.47 0.31 -11.19
CA ILE A 101 15.40 0.05 -10.14
C ILE A 101 16.84 0.12 -10.61
N GLN A 102 17.11 -0.44 -11.78
CA GLN A 102 18.47 -0.38 -12.29
C GLN A 102 18.87 1.03 -12.62
N PHE A 103 17.97 1.77 -13.16
CA PHE A 103 18.22 3.15 -13.49
C PHE A 103 18.60 3.93 -12.23
N ILE A 104 17.86 3.72 -11.17
CA ILE A 104 18.15 4.40 -9.92
C ILE A 104 19.50 3.96 -9.38
N SER A 105 19.80 2.69 -9.43
CA SER A 105 21.03 2.19 -8.86
C SER A 105 22.26 2.68 -9.64
N GLU A 106 22.09 3.05 -10.87
CA GLU A 106 23.22 3.55 -11.65
C GLU A 106 23.67 4.92 -11.20
N PHE A 107 22.89 5.62 -10.44
CA PHE A 107 23.27 6.90 -9.91
C PHE A 107 24.04 6.80 -8.62
N PHE A 108 24.15 5.64 -8.08
CA PHE A 108 24.82 5.44 -6.81
C PHE A 108 25.97 4.49 -6.95
#